data_1f8d9ae96be2a3df3dc31f067d82e80d
#
_entry.id   1f8d9ae96be2a3df3dc31f067d82e80d
#
_cell.length_a   1.000
_cell.length_b   1.000
_cell.length_c   1.000
_cell.angle_alpha   90.00
_cell.angle_beta   90.00
_cell.angle_gamma   90.00
#
_symmetry.space_group_name_H-M   'P 1'
#
loop_
_entity.id
_entity.type
_entity.pdbx_description
1 polymer ?
#
loop_
_entity_poly.entity_id
_entity_poly.type
_entity_poly.pdbx_seq_one_letter_code
_entity_poly.pdbx_strand_id
1 'polypeptide(L)'
;MYVDPNDFGWARGYPFGAASILQGEMRGEDMNLTAQFYDYTYSATYNLTTANNVAMWETSFEAINRYNTVYAGIEGAVAAGVITEEKGNQYKGECLFLRALTYHNLMIHYALPYNVEGNNNYGMPIYTKAVNDPSQLAEQQSIGRSTVKDTYDQILSDLNNAESMLPDIIDADKIGRASKGAAIALKTRVYLHMRDWNNVVTEAKKLEGGRFILETNPATPFVSYKDNQESIFSIPNDSQDNGSVNGAMSAMMSAREGGRAMCPTSPTLYNSKFWKGDDKRRNLVLYRASDDYYFCDKYQNPQTREEYAPILRYAEVLLNEAEAAARAGDKTLALEKLNQVRDRSLADPATQTYKASDFANTKALVEAILWERRIEFQGEGRRWEDIHRLAADDLLPSGGIPAKIEYNNVKNQGAFVVGGEVKAEWFGNSKQFIPYTDKRFIWPIPLNDILRNPTLAAQQNAGW
;
A
#
# COMPACT_ATOMS: atom_id res chain seq x y z
N MET A 1 -19.10 6.70 -6.30
CA MET A 1 -18.81 5.96 -7.57
C MET A 1 -19.67 4.70 -7.54
N TYR A 2 -20.58 4.49 -8.51
CA TYR A 2 -21.41 3.29 -8.52
C TYR A 2 -20.52 2.08 -8.84
N VAL A 3 -20.48 1.13 -7.93
CA VAL A 3 -19.74 -0.13 -8.07
C VAL A 3 -20.77 -1.20 -8.35
N ASP A 4 -20.59 -1.96 -9.43
CA ASP A 4 -21.42 -3.14 -9.67
C ASP A 4 -21.02 -4.23 -8.65
N PRO A 5 -21.90 -4.60 -7.71
CA PRO A 5 -21.57 -5.61 -6.71
C PRO A 5 -21.39 -7.02 -7.31
N ASN A 6 -21.74 -7.21 -8.58
CA ASN A 6 -21.56 -8.47 -9.30
C ASN A 6 -20.21 -8.51 -10.04
N ASP A 7 -19.50 -7.38 -10.17
CA ASP A 7 -18.15 -7.35 -10.73
C ASP A 7 -17.16 -7.95 -9.74
N PHE A 8 -16.43 -8.96 -10.19
CA PHE A 8 -15.48 -9.71 -9.35
C PHE A 8 -14.42 -8.80 -8.72
N GLY A 9 -13.88 -7.85 -9.46
CA GLY A 9 -12.82 -6.96 -9.00
C GLY A 9 -13.30 -6.00 -7.92
N TRP A 10 -14.38 -5.30 -8.20
CA TRP A 10 -14.99 -4.33 -7.27
C TRP A 10 -15.53 -5.00 -6.01
N ALA A 11 -16.24 -6.12 -6.17
CA ALA A 11 -16.80 -6.87 -5.03
C ALA A 11 -15.73 -7.44 -4.08
N ARG A 12 -14.46 -7.55 -4.52
CA ARG A 12 -13.35 -7.98 -3.69
C ARG A 12 -12.52 -6.83 -3.11
N GLY A 13 -12.81 -5.59 -3.50
CA GLY A 13 -12.10 -4.41 -3.04
C GLY A 13 -10.84 -4.10 -3.84
N TYR A 14 -10.91 -4.20 -5.16
CA TYR A 14 -9.96 -3.55 -6.05
C TYR A 14 -10.51 -2.19 -6.51
N PRO A 15 -9.67 -1.19 -6.74
CA PRO A 15 -8.21 -1.22 -6.58
C PRO A 15 -7.69 -0.93 -5.15
N PHE A 16 -8.51 -0.52 -4.17
CA PHE A 16 -8.00 0.02 -2.89
C PHE A 16 -8.65 -0.56 -1.62
N GLY A 17 -9.48 -1.59 -1.72
CA GLY A 17 -10.06 -2.27 -0.57
C GLY A 17 -9.26 -3.49 -0.12
N ALA A 18 -9.93 -4.42 0.58
CA ALA A 18 -9.27 -5.54 1.23
C ALA A 18 -8.41 -6.39 0.29
N ALA A 19 -8.91 -6.73 -0.91
CA ALA A 19 -8.14 -7.57 -1.83
C ALA A 19 -6.81 -6.92 -2.23
N SER A 20 -6.80 -5.63 -2.56
CA SER A 20 -5.58 -4.92 -2.93
C SER A 20 -4.57 -4.89 -1.78
N ILE A 21 -5.03 -4.58 -0.57
CA ILE A 21 -4.18 -4.52 0.64
C ILE A 21 -3.63 -5.92 0.97
N LEU A 22 -4.48 -6.95 0.93
CA LEU A 22 -4.05 -8.32 1.19
C LEU A 22 -3.06 -8.86 0.16
N GLN A 23 -3.14 -8.44 -1.10
CA GLN A 23 -2.13 -8.77 -2.10
C GLN A 23 -0.75 -8.23 -1.70
N GLY A 24 -0.68 -7.03 -1.15
CA GLY A 24 0.55 -6.44 -0.63
C GLY A 24 1.13 -7.22 0.56
N GLU A 25 0.28 -7.69 1.47
CA GLU A 25 0.72 -8.52 2.60
C GLU A 25 1.18 -9.92 2.15
N MET A 26 0.42 -10.56 1.26
CA MET A 26 0.68 -11.93 0.82
C MET A 26 1.94 -12.06 -0.05
N ARG A 27 2.47 -10.99 -0.60
CA ARG A 27 3.78 -10.98 -1.27
C ARG A 27 4.95 -10.85 -0.29
N GLY A 28 4.70 -10.41 0.94
CA GLY A 28 5.66 -10.32 2.03
C GLY A 28 5.69 -11.55 2.93
N GLU A 29 6.48 -11.49 4.00
CA GLU A 29 6.67 -12.54 5.00
C GLU A 29 6.14 -12.18 6.39
N ASP A 30 5.58 -10.97 6.57
CA ASP A 30 5.12 -10.46 7.86
C ASP A 30 3.77 -11.04 8.28
N MET A 31 3.01 -11.52 7.32
CA MET A 31 1.76 -12.22 7.55
C MET A 31 1.76 -13.59 6.86
N ASN A 32 1.09 -14.54 7.50
CA ASN A 32 0.88 -15.88 6.95
C ASN A 32 -0.48 -15.97 6.26
N LEU A 33 -0.81 -17.11 5.69
CA LEU A 33 -2.08 -17.37 5.02
C LEU A 33 -2.75 -18.60 5.58
N THR A 34 -4.04 -18.49 5.98
CA THR A 34 -4.85 -19.62 6.46
C THR A 34 -5.80 -20.18 5.41
N ALA A 35 -6.02 -19.49 4.29
CA ALA A 35 -7.06 -19.81 3.32
C ALA A 35 -6.55 -19.76 1.88
N GLN A 36 -7.21 -20.50 0.98
CA GLN A 36 -6.77 -20.65 -0.42
C GLN A 36 -6.95 -19.41 -1.30
N PHE A 37 -7.71 -18.40 -0.89
CA PHE A 37 -8.06 -17.25 -1.73
C PHE A 37 -6.87 -16.48 -2.32
N TYR A 38 -5.76 -16.39 -1.57
CA TYR A 38 -4.54 -15.68 -1.97
C TYR A 38 -3.34 -16.62 -2.09
N ASP A 39 -3.55 -17.92 -2.13
CA ASP A 39 -2.45 -18.88 -2.18
C ASP A 39 -1.59 -18.71 -3.44
N TYR A 40 -2.19 -18.43 -4.59
CA TYR A 40 -1.41 -18.12 -5.80
C TYR A 40 -0.44 -16.95 -5.62
N THR A 41 -0.84 -15.92 -4.86
CA THR A 41 0.03 -14.78 -4.54
C THR A 41 1.05 -15.16 -3.47
N TYR A 42 0.60 -15.82 -2.41
CA TYR A 42 1.45 -16.22 -1.29
C TYR A 42 2.55 -17.20 -1.72
N SER A 43 2.23 -18.16 -2.56
CA SER A 43 3.15 -19.18 -3.09
C SER A 43 3.83 -18.75 -4.40
N ALA A 44 3.52 -17.57 -4.94
CA ALA A 44 4.00 -17.05 -6.21
C ALA A 44 3.81 -18.06 -7.39
N THR A 45 2.63 -18.68 -7.46
CA THR A 45 2.25 -19.66 -8.49
C THR A 45 1.22 -19.11 -9.50
N TYR A 46 1.02 -17.80 -9.52
CA TYR A 46 0.14 -17.08 -10.43
C TYR A 46 0.62 -17.17 -11.90
N ASN A 47 -0.30 -16.87 -12.81
CA ASN A 47 -0.07 -16.82 -14.24
C ASN A 47 -0.96 -15.73 -14.89
N LEU A 48 -0.99 -15.67 -16.22
CA LEU A 48 -1.73 -14.67 -17.00
C LEU A 48 -3.25 -14.68 -16.78
N THR A 49 -3.80 -15.74 -16.20
CA THR A 49 -5.25 -15.93 -15.98
C THR A 49 -5.62 -16.00 -14.50
N THR A 50 -4.68 -15.79 -13.58
CA THR A 50 -4.95 -15.81 -12.14
C THR A 50 -5.91 -14.67 -11.78
N ALA A 51 -7.10 -15.03 -11.31
CA ALA A 51 -8.23 -14.12 -11.16
C ALA A 51 -7.93 -12.86 -10.35
N ASN A 52 -7.16 -12.97 -9.26
CA ASN A 52 -6.83 -11.79 -8.44
C ASN A 52 -5.91 -10.80 -9.15
N ASN A 53 -4.92 -11.30 -9.92
CA ASN A 53 -4.00 -10.44 -10.68
C ASN A 53 -4.75 -9.78 -11.85
N VAL A 54 -5.58 -10.55 -12.56
CA VAL A 54 -6.44 -10.04 -13.64
C VAL A 54 -7.36 -8.96 -13.10
N ALA A 55 -8.06 -9.21 -11.98
CA ALA A 55 -8.97 -8.24 -11.39
C ALA A 55 -8.28 -6.94 -10.97
N MET A 56 -7.08 -7.01 -10.39
CA MET A 56 -6.33 -5.79 -10.02
C MET A 56 -6.00 -4.95 -11.26
N TRP A 57 -5.57 -5.56 -12.36
CA TRP A 57 -5.28 -4.86 -13.60
C TRP A 57 -6.54 -4.24 -14.21
N GLU A 58 -7.54 -5.06 -14.52
CA GLU A 58 -8.75 -4.64 -15.23
C GLU A 58 -9.51 -3.56 -14.44
N THR A 59 -9.74 -3.79 -13.13
CA THR A 59 -10.45 -2.82 -12.27
C THR A 59 -9.66 -1.50 -12.12
N SER A 60 -8.33 -1.56 -12.08
CA SER A 60 -7.51 -0.34 -12.02
C SER A 60 -7.63 0.50 -13.29
N PHE A 61 -7.57 -0.11 -14.48
CA PHE A 61 -7.73 0.63 -15.73
C PHE A 61 -9.16 1.11 -15.96
N GLU A 62 -10.17 0.36 -15.52
CA GLU A 62 -11.55 0.82 -15.48
C GLU A 62 -11.69 2.05 -14.57
N ALA A 63 -11.09 2.03 -13.37
CA ALA A 63 -11.08 3.17 -12.46
C ALA A 63 -10.41 4.39 -13.09
N ILE A 64 -9.26 4.22 -13.76
CA ILE A 64 -8.57 5.29 -14.49
C ILE A 64 -9.49 5.91 -15.55
N ASN A 65 -10.21 5.09 -16.32
CA ASN A 65 -11.16 5.62 -17.31
C ASN A 65 -12.32 6.38 -16.66
N ARG A 66 -12.83 5.93 -15.53
CA ARG A 66 -13.87 6.65 -14.76
C ARG A 66 -13.36 8.01 -14.26
N TYR A 67 -12.11 8.09 -13.76
CA TYR A 67 -11.51 9.37 -13.35
C TYR A 67 -11.35 10.33 -14.54
N ASN A 68 -10.88 9.82 -15.69
CA ASN A 68 -10.76 10.62 -16.91
C ASN A 68 -12.13 11.12 -17.41
N THR A 69 -13.17 10.30 -17.32
CA THR A 69 -14.54 10.65 -17.71
C THR A 69 -15.10 11.76 -16.84
N VAL A 70 -14.95 11.64 -15.52
CA VAL A 70 -15.38 12.70 -14.59
C VAL A 70 -14.58 13.98 -14.84
N TYR A 71 -13.26 13.88 -14.95
CA TYR A 71 -12.39 15.03 -15.22
C TYR A 71 -12.81 15.80 -16.48
N ALA A 72 -13.06 15.09 -17.57
CA ALA A 72 -13.49 15.69 -18.83
C ALA A 72 -14.87 16.37 -18.76
N GLY A 73 -15.79 15.83 -17.95
CA GLY A 73 -17.15 16.40 -17.80
C GLY A 73 -17.23 17.66 -16.92
N ILE A 74 -16.21 17.93 -16.11
CA ILE A 74 -16.24 19.02 -15.12
C ILE A 74 -16.36 20.41 -15.76
N GLU A 75 -15.63 20.67 -16.85
CA GLU A 75 -15.69 21.96 -17.53
C GLU A 75 -17.08 22.30 -18.05
N GLY A 76 -17.76 21.31 -18.63
CA GLY A 76 -19.16 21.47 -19.08
C GLY A 76 -20.11 21.74 -17.91
N ALA A 77 -19.92 21.06 -16.77
CA ALA A 77 -20.73 21.27 -15.58
C ALA A 77 -20.53 22.66 -14.96
N VAL A 78 -19.32 23.19 -14.97
CA VAL A 78 -19.01 24.57 -14.52
C VAL A 78 -19.64 25.57 -15.49
N ALA A 79 -19.43 25.42 -16.81
CA ALA A 79 -19.98 26.31 -17.82
C ALA A 79 -21.51 26.34 -17.81
N ALA A 80 -22.16 25.23 -17.48
CA ALA A 80 -23.63 25.15 -17.32
C ALA A 80 -24.14 25.68 -15.95
N GLY A 81 -23.23 26.11 -15.05
CA GLY A 81 -23.61 26.61 -13.72
C GLY A 81 -24.11 25.51 -12.76
N VAL A 82 -23.86 24.24 -13.05
CA VAL A 82 -24.26 23.09 -12.19
C VAL A 82 -23.39 23.02 -10.94
N ILE A 83 -22.11 23.37 -11.06
CA ILE A 83 -21.16 23.47 -9.96
C ILE A 83 -20.32 24.75 -10.09
N THR A 84 -19.77 25.25 -8.97
CA THR A 84 -18.84 26.38 -8.98
C THR A 84 -17.49 25.96 -9.56
N GLU A 85 -16.71 26.94 -10.02
CA GLU A 85 -15.34 26.73 -10.51
C GLU A 85 -14.44 26.11 -9.41
N GLU A 86 -14.56 26.61 -8.17
CA GLU A 86 -13.83 26.08 -7.01
C GLU A 86 -14.14 24.58 -6.80
N LYS A 87 -15.44 24.23 -6.86
CA LYS A 87 -15.86 22.82 -6.72
C LYS A 87 -15.40 21.97 -7.92
N GLY A 88 -15.38 22.56 -9.10
CA GLY A 88 -14.83 21.94 -10.30
C GLY A 88 -13.34 21.63 -10.14
N ASN A 89 -12.56 22.59 -9.65
CA ASN A 89 -11.12 22.39 -9.38
C ASN A 89 -10.90 21.32 -8.32
N GLN A 90 -11.67 21.31 -7.23
CA GLN A 90 -11.61 20.25 -6.24
C GLN A 90 -11.83 18.87 -6.88
N TYR A 91 -12.87 18.69 -7.67
CA TYR A 91 -13.16 17.40 -8.32
C TYR A 91 -12.10 16.98 -9.35
N LYS A 92 -11.56 17.94 -10.11
CA LYS A 92 -10.41 17.69 -11.00
C LYS A 92 -9.20 17.19 -10.20
N GLY A 93 -8.87 17.86 -9.09
CA GLY A 93 -7.77 17.46 -8.20
C GLY A 93 -7.96 16.06 -7.63
N GLU A 94 -9.17 15.69 -7.21
CA GLU A 94 -9.48 14.34 -6.72
C GLU A 94 -9.31 13.28 -7.82
N CYS A 95 -9.75 13.56 -9.06
CA CYS A 95 -9.56 12.65 -10.19
C CYS A 95 -8.07 12.40 -10.47
N LEU A 96 -7.25 13.45 -10.45
CA LEU A 96 -5.82 13.35 -10.67
C LEU A 96 -5.11 12.59 -9.54
N PHE A 97 -5.45 12.88 -8.28
CA PHE A 97 -4.92 12.15 -7.13
C PHE A 97 -5.23 10.64 -7.23
N LEU A 98 -6.49 10.28 -7.50
CA LEU A 98 -6.90 8.88 -7.62
C LEU A 98 -6.22 8.18 -8.80
N ARG A 99 -6.03 8.88 -9.93
CA ARG A 99 -5.32 8.33 -11.09
C ARG A 99 -3.85 8.07 -10.75
N ALA A 100 -3.19 9.01 -10.10
CA ALA A 100 -1.81 8.85 -9.65
C ALA A 100 -1.65 7.68 -8.65
N LEU A 101 -2.53 7.59 -7.66
CA LEU A 101 -2.55 6.49 -6.70
C LEU A 101 -2.74 5.14 -7.39
N THR A 102 -3.64 5.07 -8.38
CA THR A 102 -3.90 3.85 -9.15
C THR A 102 -2.69 3.43 -10.00
N TYR A 103 -2.06 4.38 -10.69
CA TYR A 103 -0.83 4.09 -11.45
C TYR A 103 0.30 3.64 -10.54
N HIS A 104 0.49 4.27 -9.37
CA HIS A 104 1.51 3.83 -8.42
C HIS A 104 1.26 2.40 -7.94
N ASN A 105 0.00 2.04 -7.63
CA ASN A 105 -0.36 0.68 -7.23
C ASN A 105 -0.11 -0.34 -8.36
N LEU A 106 -0.40 0.00 -9.61
CA LEU A 106 -0.08 -0.83 -10.77
C LEU A 106 1.45 -1.02 -10.93
N MET A 107 2.22 0.06 -10.77
CA MET A 107 3.68 0.02 -10.91
C MET A 107 4.34 -0.97 -9.98
N ILE A 108 3.95 -0.99 -8.70
CA ILE A 108 4.57 -1.90 -7.72
C ILE A 108 4.25 -3.38 -7.96
N HIS A 109 3.22 -3.70 -8.73
CA HIS A 109 2.83 -5.08 -9.01
C HIS A 109 3.25 -5.58 -10.39
N TYR A 110 3.24 -4.71 -11.43
CA TYR A 110 3.42 -5.12 -12.83
C TYR A 110 4.68 -4.57 -13.49
N ALA A 111 5.45 -3.72 -12.81
CA ALA A 111 6.70 -3.16 -13.32
C ALA A 111 7.85 -3.44 -12.36
N LEU A 112 9.08 -3.41 -12.87
CA LEU A 112 10.29 -3.47 -12.04
C LEU A 112 10.47 -2.18 -11.24
N PRO A 113 11.20 -2.22 -10.11
CA PRO A 113 11.51 -1.03 -9.33
C PRO A 113 12.20 0.08 -10.13
N TYR A 114 12.01 1.31 -9.73
CA TYR A 114 12.53 2.50 -10.41
C TYR A 114 14.06 2.48 -10.61
N ASN A 115 14.82 1.89 -9.69
CA ASN A 115 16.27 1.83 -9.73
C ASN A 115 16.83 0.58 -10.43
N VAL A 116 15.99 -0.29 -10.99
CA VAL A 116 16.44 -1.46 -11.74
C VAL A 116 16.62 -1.09 -13.21
N GLU A 117 17.77 -1.46 -13.80
CA GLU A 117 18.10 -1.23 -15.21
C GLU A 117 17.98 0.26 -15.65
N GLY A 118 18.25 1.19 -14.74
CA GLY A 118 18.27 2.61 -15.04
C GLY A 118 16.89 3.21 -15.39
N ASN A 119 15.82 2.63 -14.86
CA ASN A 119 14.42 3.09 -15.02
C ASN A 119 13.85 3.07 -16.47
N ASN A 120 14.52 2.44 -17.43
CA ASN A 120 14.07 2.31 -18.82
C ASN A 120 13.19 1.07 -19.10
N ASN A 121 12.93 0.25 -18.09
CA ASN A 121 12.02 -0.90 -18.19
C ASN A 121 10.58 -0.46 -18.49
N TYR A 122 9.76 -1.42 -18.93
CA TYR A 122 8.34 -1.17 -19.15
C TYR A 122 7.61 -0.79 -17.86
N GLY A 123 7.02 0.41 -17.87
CA GLY A 123 6.04 0.90 -16.90
C GLY A 123 4.62 0.46 -17.26
N MET A 124 3.67 1.40 -17.23
CA MET A 124 2.26 1.16 -17.57
C MET A 124 1.88 1.83 -18.88
N PRO A 125 0.85 1.34 -19.59
CA PRO A 125 0.19 2.14 -20.62
C PRO A 125 -0.47 3.35 -19.96
N ILE A 126 -0.21 4.56 -20.47
CA ILE A 126 -0.67 5.81 -19.90
C ILE A 126 -1.93 6.29 -20.61
N TYR A 127 -3.07 6.26 -19.90
CA TYR A 127 -4.37 6.74 -20.37
C TYR A 127 -4.76 8.01 -19.61
N THR A 128 -4.78 9.15 -20.31
CA THR A 128 -5.15 10.46 -19.73
C THR A 128 -6.45 11.03 -20.29
N LYS A 129 -7.03 10.36 -21.29
CA LYS A 129 -8.29 10.73 -21.93
C LYS A 129 -9.39 9.72 -21.58
N ALA A 130 -10.62 10.21 -21.50
CA ALA A 130 -11.79 9.34 -21.36
C ALA A 130 -12.04 8.53 -22.64
N VAL A 131 -12.45 7.28 -22.47
CA VAL A 131 -12.90 6.38 -23.55
C VAL A 131 -14.33 6.01 -23.27
N ASN A 132 -15.26 6.73 -23.89
CA ASN A 132 -16.70 6.59 -23.67
C ASN A 132 -17.48 6.25 -24.96
N ASP A 133 -16.78 6.22 -26.10
CA ASP A 133 -17.34 5.94 -27.41
C ASP A 133 -16.54 4.83 -28.12
N PRO A 134 -17.20 3.85 -28.77
CA PRO A 134 -16.50 2.79 -29.50
C PRO A 134 -15.52 3.29 -30.57
N SER A 135 -15.74 4.46 -31.16
CA SER A 135 -14.80 5.05 -32.14
C SER A 135 -13.43 5.40 -31.55
N GLN A 136 -13.34 5.59 -30.24
CA GLN A 136 -12.10 5.89 -29.52
C GLN A 136 -11.28 4.63 -29.21
N LEU A 137 -11.88 3.43 -29.30
CA LEU A 137 -11.23 2.18 -28.92
C LEU A 137 -9.99 1.86 -29.77
N ALA A 138 -10.04 2.12 -31.08
CA ALA A 138 -8.95 1.78 -31.99
C ALA A 138 -7.63 2.52 -31.64
N GLU A 139 -7.73 3.80 -31.27
CA GLU A 139 -6.58 4.59 -30.80
C GLU A 139 -6.05 4.01 -29.48
N GLN A 140 -6.93 3.72 -28.53
CA GLN A 140 -6.55 3.26 -27.19
C GLN A 140 -5.95 1.84 -27.21
N GLN A 141 -6.47 0.95 -28.06
CA GLN A 141 -5.94 -0.40 -28.22
C GLN A 141 -4.54 -0.46 -28.85
N SER A 142 -4.06 0.64 -29.45
CA SER A 142 -2.70 0.73 -29.98
C SER A 142 -1.68 1.22 -28.94
N ILE A 143 -2.14 1.75 -27.80
CA ILE A 143 -1.25 2.28 -26.77
C ILE A 143 -0.50 1.13 -26.08
N GLY A 144 0.83 1.17 -26.20
CA GLY A 144 1.73 0.28 -25.50
C GLY A 144 2.11 0.78 -24.12
N ARG A 145 2.97 0.02 -23.45
CA ARG A 145 3.55 0.43 -22.16
C ARG A 145 4.54 1.57 -22.37
N SER A 146 4.49 2.54 -21.48
CA SER A 146 5.53 3.57 -21.33
C SER A 146 6.73 2.99 -20.59
N THR A 147 7.80 3.76 -20.43
CA THR A 147 8.88 3.39 -19.53
C THR A 147 8.45 3.52 -18.05
N VAL A 148 9.20 2.89 -17.15
CA VAL A 148 9.05 3.09 -15.70
C VAL A 148 9.14 4.58 -15.38
N LYS A 149 10.17 5.26 -15.94
CA LYS A 149 10.38 6.70 -15.74
C LYS A 149 9.16 7.52 -16.18
N ASP A 150 8.68 7.33 -17.40
CA ASP A 150 7.56 8.12 -17.93
C ASP A 150 6.28 7.90 -17.10
N THR A 151 6.07 6.69 -16.57
CA THR A 151 4.93 6.41 -15.70
C THR A 151 5.05 7.16 -14.38
N TYR A 152 6.24 7.19 -13.76
CA TYR A 152 6.47 7.98 -12.55
C TYR A 152 6.37 9.49 -12.80
N ASP A 153 6.84 9.97 -13.96
CA ASP A 153 6.68 11.37 -14.35
C ASP A 153 5.20 11.76 -14.50
N GLN A 154 4.38 10.87 -15.09
CA GLN A 154 2.93 11.08 -15.16
C GLN A 154 2.28 11.09 -13.77
N ILE A 155 2.65 10.18 -12.88
CA ILE A 155 2.18 10.14 -11.49
C ILE A 155 2.49 11.46 -10.78
N LEU A 156 3.73 11.96 -10.89
CA LEU A 156 4.12 13.22 -10.27
C LEU A 156 3.44 14.43 -10.91
N SER A 157 3.24 14.42 -12.23
CA SER A 157 2.47 15.46 -12.92
C SER A 157 1.04 15.55 -12.39
N ASP A 158 0.36 14.40 -12.27
CA ASP A 158 -0.98 14.34 -11.71
C ASP A 158 -1.03 14.83 -10.25
N LEU A 159 -0.06 14.45 -9.42
CA LEU A 159 0.00 14.85 -8.01
C LEU A 159 0.32 16.34 -7.83
N ASN A 160 1.19 16.92 -8.66
CA ASN A 160 1.48 18.35 -8.61
C ASN A 160 0.25 19.19 -9.00
N ASN A 161 -0.47 18.75 -10.04
CA ASN A 161 -1.74 19.40 -10.41
C ASN A 161 -2.81 19.18 -9.34
N ALA A 162 -2.92 18.00 -8.76
CA ALA A 162 -3.84 17.71 -7.66
C ALA A 162 -3.54 18.62 -6.44
N GLU A 163 -2.26 18.75 -6.03
CA GLU A 163 -1.85 19.63 -4.93
C GLU A 163 -2.29 21.07 -5.17
N SER A 164 -2.20 21.57 -6.41
CA SER A 164 -2.60 22.95 -6.73
C SER A 164 -4.11 23.17 -6.75
N MET A 165 -4.90 22.13 -7.02
CA MET A 165 -6.37 22.21 -7.19
C MET A 165 -7.14 21.81 -5.93
N LEU A 166 -6.55 20.97 -5.08
CA LEU A 166 -7.22 20.46 -3.89
C LEU A 166 -7.19 21.46 -2.74
N PRO A 167 -8.29 21.58 -1.97
CA PRO A 167 -8.30 22.38 -0.75
C PRO A 167 -7.51 21.68 0.36
N ASP A 168 -7.08 22.45 1.35
CA ASP A 168 -6.41 21.92 2.55
C ASP A 168 -7.36 21.06 3.40
N ILE A 169 -8.65 21.41 3.44
CA ILE A 169 -9.69 20.73 4.21
C ILE A 169 -10.92 20.50 3.32
N ILE A 170 -11.48 19.31 3.43
CA ILE A 170 -12.78 18.95 2.87
C ILE A 170 -13.73 18.69 4.04
N ASP A 171 -14.67 19.59 4.29
CA ASP A 171 -15.40 19.70 5.56
C ASP A 171 -16.25 18.48 5.93
N ALA A 172 -16.92 17.88 4.96
CA ALA A 172 -17.92 16.84 5.26
C ALA A 172 -17.34 15.44 5.40
N ASP A 173 -16.14 15.17 4.86
CA ASP A 173 -15.56 13.84 4.80
C ASP A 173 -14.03 13.90 4.75
N LYS A 174 -13.48 14.37 5.85
CA LYS A 174 -12.06 14.76 5.99
C LYS A 174 -11.06 13.68 5.60
N ILE A 175 -11.43 12.42 5.73
CA ILE A 175 -10.56 11.25 5.54
C ILE A 175 -10.89 10.52 4.24
N GLY A 176 -12.17 10.47 3.86
CA GLY A 176 -12.66 9.75 2.68
C GLY A 176 -12.51 10.52 1.36
N ARG A 177 -12.07 11.78 1.39
CA ARG A 177 -11.86 12.63 0.22
C ARG A 177 -10.41 13.09 0.13
N ALA A 178 -9.87 13.14 -1.09
CA ALA A 178 -8.50 13.62 -1.28
C ALA A 178 -8.38 15.12 -1.00
N SER A 179 -7.49 15.50 -0.08
CA SER A 179 -7.10 16.87 0.22
C SER A 179 -5.74 17.19 -0.39
N LYS A 180 -5.33 18.46 -0.37
CA LYS A 180 -3.97 18.87 -0.72
C LYS A 180 -2.91 18.06 0.05
N GLY A 181 -3.13 17.82 1.34
CA GLY A 181 -2.25 17.00 2.16
C GLY A 181 -2.17 15.55 1.70
N ALA A 182 -3.25 14.98 1.13
CA ALA A 182 -3.21 13.64 0.55
C ALA A 182 -2.30 13.57 -0.69
N ALA A 183 -2.34 14.58 -1.56
CA ALA A 183 -1.44 14.66 -2.72
C ALA A 183 0.02 14.78 -2.27
N ILE A 184 0.32 15.61 -1.27
CA ILE A 184 1.67 15.77 -0.69
C ILE A 184 2.14 14.46 -0.05
N ALA A 185 1.31 13.81 0.76
CA ALA A 185 1.66 12.55 1.41
C ALA A 185 1.98 11.45 0.37
N LEU A 186 1.17 11.35 -0.69
CA LEU A 186 1.44 10.39 -1.76
C LEU A 186 2.74 10.71 -2.51
N LYS A 187 3.10 12.00 -2.70
CA LYS A 187 4.39 12.36 -3.27
C LYS A 187 5.57 11.88 -2.43
N THR A 188 5.47 11.90 -1.08
CA THR A 188 6.54 11.35 -0.24
C THR A 188 6.78 9.87 -0.52
N ARG A 189 5.71 9.08 -0.71
CA ARG A 189 5.80 7.66 -1.09
C ARG A 189 6.40 7.48 -2.48
N VAL A 190 5.93 8.23 -3.46
CA VAL A 190 6.41 8.17 -4.85
C VAL A 190 7.90 8.51 -4.92
N TYR A 191 8.33 9.61 -4.32
CA TYR A 191 9.76 9.99 -4.27
C TYR A 191 10.61 8.96 -3.49
N LEU A 192 10.07 8.33 -2.43
CA LEU A 192 10.76 7.26 -1.73
C LEU A 192 11.04 6.06 -2.66
N HIS A 193 10.05 5.67 -3.48
CA HIS A 193 10.21 4.62 -4.49
C HIS A 193 11.19 5.01 -5.60
N MET A 194 11.24 6.29 -5.98
CA MET A 194 12.22 6.84 -6.93
C MET A 194 13.61 7.01 -6.33
N ARG A 195 13.77 6.87 -5.00
CA ARG A 195 15.01 7.12 -4.25
C ARG A 195 15.45 8.59 -4.31
N ASP A 196 14.51 9.49 -4.50
CA ASP A 196 14.74 10.94 -4.45
C ASP A 196 14.56 11.45 -3.02
N TRP A 197 15.58 11.19 -2.20
CA TRP A 197 15.57 11.45 -0.76
C TRP A 197 15.30 12.91 -0.43
N ASN A 198 15.87 13.83 -1.21
CA ASN A 198 15.70 15.27 -0.99
C ASN A 198 14.24 15.70 -1.21
N ASN A 199 13.60 15.19 -2.22
CA ASN A 199 12.19 15.51 -2.48
C ASN A 199 11.25 14.83 -1.48
N VAL A 200 11.57 13.64 -0.94
CA VAL A 200 10.81 13.06 0.18
C VAL A 200 10.79 14.02 1.37
N VAL A 201 11.95 14.50 1.81
CA VAL A 201 12.06 15.43 2.95
C VAL A 201 11.37 16.77 2.64
N THR A 202 11.51 17.28 1.42
CA THR A 202 10.86 18.52 1.00
C THR A 202 9.34 18.44 1.07
N GLU A 203 8.76 17.35 0.57
CA GLU A 203 7.32 17.14 0.61
C GLU A 203 6.81 16.89 2.03
N ALA A 204 7.52 16.06 2.81
CA ALA A 204 7.14 15.76 4.19
C ALA A 204 7.05 17.04 5.05
N LYS A 205 8.02 17.96 4.91
CA LYS A 205 8.04 19.25 5.62
C LYS A 205 6.81 20.14 5.34
N LYS A 206 6.16 20.00 4.19
CA LYS A 206 4.93 20.75 3.90
C LYS A 206 3.76 20.36 4.82
N LEU A 207 3.82 19.17 5.43
CA LEU A 207 2.78 18.67 6.33
C LEU A 207 3.09 18.92 7.81
N GLU A 208 4.31 19.37 8.14
CA GLU A 208 4.70 19.67 9.51
C GLU A 208 3.92 20.85 10.08
N GLY A 209 3.48 20.73 11.34
CA GLY A 209 2.69 21.78 12.02
C GLY A 209 1.33 22.04 11.41
N GLY A 210 0.91 21.23 10.42
CA GLY A 210 -0.40 21.30 9.79
C GLY A 210 -1.49 20.55 10.55
N ARG A 211 -2.57 20.18 9.82
CA ARG A 211 -3.74 19.51 10.40
C ARG A 211 -3.50 18.04 10.76
N PHE A 212 -2.53 17.38 10.13
CA PHE A 212 -2.22 15.98 10.39
C PHE A 212 -1.21 15.88 11.52
N ILE A 213 -1.53 15.08 12.52
CA ILE A 213 -0.67 14.81 13.65
C ILE A 213 -0.62 13.30 13.92
N LEU A 214 0.46 12.87 14.51
CA LEU A 214 0.60 11.50 14.96
C LEU A 214 -0.27 11.31 16.21
N GLU A 215 -1.22 10.39 16.17
CA GLU A 215 -2.07 10.08 17.32
C GLU A 215 -1.25 9.47 18.46
N THR A 216 -1.55 9.84 19.68
CA THR A 216 -0.82 9.35 20.87
C THR A 216 -1.01 7.86 21.14
N ASN A 217 -2.16 7.32 20.71
CA ASN A 217 -2.44 5.88 20.74
C ASN A 217 -2.39 5.31 19.31
N PRO A 218 -1.51 4.33 19.04
CA PRO A 218 -1.40 3.72 17.71
C PRO A 218 -2.67 2.99 17.24
N ALA A 219 -3.63 2.73 18.12
CA ALA A 219 -4.92 2.14 17.77
C ALA A 219 -5.93 3.16 17.21
N THR A 220 -5.76 4.46 17.51
CA THR A 220 -6.75 5.50 17.16
C THR A 220 -7.14 5.53 15.68
N PRO A 221 -6.22 5.42 14.70
CA PRO A 221 -6.59 5.44 13.29
C PRO A 221 -7.52 4.29 12.85
N PHE A 222 -7.58 3.22 13.63
CA PHE A 222 -8.39 2.04 13.33
C PHE A 222 -9.69 2.00 14.13
N VAL A 223 -9.67 2.47 15.39
CA VAL A 223 -10.84 2.52 16.26
C VAL A 223 -11.70 3.75 15.95
N SER A 224 -11.07 4.89 15.70
CA SER A 224 -11.72 6.15 15.31
C SER A 224 -11.52 6.43 13.82
N TYR A 225 -11.75 5.43 13.00
CA TYR A 225 -11.42 5.43 11.57
C TYR A 225 -12.11 6.55 10.76
N LYS A 226 -13.21 7.12 11.23
CA LYS A 226 -13.93 8.25 10.60
C LYS A 226 -13.43 9.61 11.05
N ASP A 227 -12.89 9.71 12.28
CA ASP A 227 -12.53 10.99 12.88
C ASP A 227 -11.27 10.88 13.75
N ASN A 228 -10.12 11.00 13.11
CA ASN A 228 -8.82 11.08 13.76
C ASN A 228 -7.92 12.04 12.96
N GLN A 229 -6.81 12.46 13.56
CA GLN A 229 -5.91 13.42 12.95
C GLN A 229 -4.70 12.78 12.23
N GLU A 230 -4.51 11.48 12.36
CA GLU A 230 -3.41 10.77 11.71
C GLU A 230 -3.76 10.26 10.31
N SER A 231 -5.02 9.86 10.08
CA SER A 231 -5.48 9.41 8.76
C SER A 231 -5.52 10.60 7.79
N ILE A 232 -4.82 10.45 6.66
CA ILE A 232 -4.74 11.48 5.60
C ILE A 232 -5.73 11.17 4.49
N PHE A 233 -5.81 9.90 4.10
CA PHE A 233 -6.76 9.41 3.10
C PHE A 233 -7.09 7.94 3.36
N SER A 234 -8.38 7.61 3.37
CA SER A 234 -8.89 6.24 3.53
C SER A 234 -10.08 6.03 2.60
N ILE A 235 -10.32 4.78 2.20
CA ILE A 235 -11.53 4.42 1.48
C ILE A 235 -12.66 4.27 2.49
N PRO A 236 -13.70 5.12 2.43
CA PRO A 236 -14.80 5.08 3.35
C PRO A 236 -15.70 3.86 3.12
N ASN A 237 -16.23 3.33 4.21
CA ASN A 237 -17.29 2.33 4.21
C ASN A 237 -18.39 2.76 5.20
N ASP A 238 -19.58 2.26 5.01
CA ASP A 238 -20.68 2.38 5.96
C ASP A 238 -21.52 1.09 6.00
N SER A 239 -22.59 1.07 6.77
CA SER A 239 -23.42 -0.12 6.92
C SER A 239 -24.18 -0.53 5.67
N GLN A 240 -24.33 0.37 4.69
CA GLN A 240 -25.07 0.15 3.44
C GLN A 240 -24.12 0.01 2.24
N ASP A 241 -23.03 0.78 2.23
CA ASP A 241 -22.01 0.80 1.17
C ASP A 241 -20.66 0.38 1.75
N ASN A 242 -20.34 -0.89 1.60
CA ASN A 242 -19.09 -1.48 2.05
C ASN A 242 -18.66 -2.64 1.15
N GLY A 243 -17.41 -3.09 1.31
CA GLY A 243 -16.84 -4.18 0.52
C GLY A 243 -17.44 -5.57 0.78
N SER A 244 -18.53 -5.67 1.57
CA SER A 244 -19.16 -6.94 1.93
C SER A 244 -18.16 -7.93 2.54
N VAL A 245 -18.50 -9.21 2.54
CA VAL A 245 -17.66 -10.29 3.12
C VAL A 245 -16.36 -10.56 2.35
N ASN A 246 -16.24 -10.05 1.12
CA ASN A 246 -15.08 -10.30 0.26
C ASN A 246 -14.18 -9.07 0.07
N GLY A 247 -14.65 -7.87 0.35
CA GLY A 247 -13.92 -6.64 0.07
C GLY A 247 -13.69 -5.75 1.29
N ALA A 248 -14.34 -6.03 2.45
CA ALA A 248 -14.11 -5.28 3.68
C ALA A 248 -12.92 -5.85 4.47
N MET A 249 -12.08 -4.95 5.00
CA MET A 249 -10.88 -5.32 5.76
C MET A 249 -11.20 -6.20 6.97
N SER A 250 -12.17 -5.79 7.79
CA SER A 250 -12.55 -6.55 8.98
C SER A 250 -13.13 -7.93 8.65
N ALA A 251 -13.91 -8.05 7.57
CA ALA A 251 -14.44 -9.36 7.15
C ALA A 251 -13.34 -10.34 6.73
N MET A 252 -12.27 -9.86 6.12
CA MET A 252 -11.20 -10.70 5.61
C MET A 252 -10.13 -11.00 6.66
N MET A 253 -9.72 -10.01 7.45
CA MET A 253 -8.55 -10.12 8.34
C MET A 253 -8.91 -10.48 9.78
N SER A 254 -10.04 -10.00 10.30
CA SER A 254 -10.38 -10.18 11.71
C SER A 254 -10.52 -11.66 12.10
N ALA A 255 -9.97 -12.03 13.25
CA ALA A 255 -10.17 -13.31 13.89
C ALA A 255 -11.34 -13.31 14.90
N ARG A 256 -12.05 -12.17 15.00
CA ARG A 256 -13.28 -12.02 15.82
C ARG A 256 -14.45 -12.73 15.14
N GLU A 257 -15.53 -12.96 15.89
CA GLU A 257 -16.73 -13.62 15.39
C GLU A 257 -17.28 -12.92 14.11
N GLY A 258 -17.49 -13.70 13.06
CA GLY A 258 -17.92 -13.20 11.75
C GLY A 258 -16.78 -12.83 10.79
N GLY A 259 -15.55 -12.77 11.27
CA GLY A 259 -14.35 -12.58 10.43
C GLY A 259 -13.76 -13.90 9.93
N ARG A 260 -13.00 -13.83 8.84
CA ARG A 260 -12.41 -15.01 8.17
C ARG A 260 -11.01 -15.36 8.67
N ALA A 261 -10.35 -14.49 9.42
CA ALA A 261 -8.99 -14.70 9.96
C ALA A 261 -7.99 -15.17 8.89
N MET A 262 -8.01 -14.55 7.71
CA MET A 262 -7.25 -15.08 6.56
C MET A 262 -5.76 -14.83 6.67
N CYS A 263 -5.34 -13.77 7.32
CA CYS A 263 -3.97 -13.28 7.33
C CYS A 263 -3.45 -13.13 8.76
N PRO A 264 -3.05 -14.22 9.42
CA PRO A 264 -2.43 -14.16 10.74
C PRO A 264 -1.03 -13.53 10.69
N THR A 265 -0.61 -12.95 11.80
CA THR A 265 0.73 -12.41 11.99
C THR A 265 1.78 -13.49 11.90
N SER A 266 2.85 -13.28 11.12
CA SER A 266 3.96 -14.24 11.05
C SER A 266 4.86 -14.17 12.29
N PRO A 267 5.39 -15.30 12.78
CA PRO A 267 6.46 -15.31 13.77
C PRO A 267 7.69 -14.48 13.34
N THR A 268 7.93 -14.34 12.04
CA THR A 268 9.01 -13.48 11.50
C THR A 268 8.88 -12.03 11.98
N LEU A 269 7.66 -11.49 11.99
CA LEU A 269 7.40 -10.16 12.52
C LEU A 269 7.26 -10.16 14.05
N TYR A 270 6.42 -11.06 14.57
CA TYR A 270 6.07 -11.07 16.01
C TYR A 270 7.31 -11.25 16.90
N ASN A 271 8.23 -12.17 16.54
CA ASN A 271 9.42 -12.49 17.34
C ASN A 271 10.56 -11.48 17.13
N SER A 272 10.41 -10.49 16.25
CA SER A 272 11.47 -9.53 15.98
C SER A 272 11.96 -8.82 17.25
N LYS A 273 13.27 -8.78 17.44
CA LYS A 273 13.91 -8.01 18.52
C LYS A 273 13.60 -6.51 18.49
N PHE A 274 13.18 -5.98 17.33
CA PHE A 274 12.79 -4.59 17.15
C PHE A 274 11.39 -4.30 17.70
N TRP A 275 10.51 -5.31 17.78
CA TRP A 275 9.17 -5.19 18.37
C TRP A 275 9.20 -5.54 19.84
N LYS A 276 9.29 -4.52 20.71
CA LYS A 276 9.42 -4.69 22.16
C LYS A 276 8.19 -5.39 22.74
N GLY A 277 8.39 -6.11 23.86
CA GLY A 277 7.33 -6.88 24.52
C GLY A 277 6.22 -6.02 25.11
N ASP A 278 6.54 -4.80 25.50
CA ASP A 278 5.65 -3.79 26.09
C ASP A 278 5.15 -2.73 25.08
N ASP A 279 5.43 -2.93 23.79
CA ASP A 279 4.95 -2.06 22.71
C ASP A 279 3.42 -2.12 22.62
N LYS A 280 2.75 -0.98 22.69
CA LYS A 280 1.28 -0.86 22.65
C LYS A 280 0.65 -1.45 21.40
N ARG A 281 1.39 -1.52 20.28
CA ARG A 281 0.92 -2.14 19.02
C ARG A 281 0.73 -3.65 19.14
N ARG A 282 1.29 -4.31 20.17
CA ARG A 282 0.95 -5.70 20.50
C ARG A 282 -0.50 -5.89 20.91
N ASN A 283 -1.19 -4.82 21.32
CA ASN A 283 -2.64 -4.82 21.56
C ASN A 283 -3.47 -4.76 20.26
N LEU A 284 -2.80 -4.57 19.10
CA LEU A 284 -3.43 -4.63 17.78
C LEU A 284 -3.27 -6.01 17.11
N VAL A 285 -2.90 -7.02 17.88
CA VAL A 285 -2.95 -8.42 17.50
C VAL A 285 -3.76 -9.22 18.52
N LEU A 286 -4.66 -10.06 18.01
CA LEU A 286 -5.55 -10.90 18.80
C LEU A 286 -5.01 -12.33 18.87
N TYR A 287 -4.80 -12.84 20.08
CA TYR A 287 -4.44 -14.24 20.29
C TYR A 287 -5.66 -15.15 20.18
N ARG A 288 -5.56 -16.19 19.37
CA ARG A 288 -6.57 -17.24 19.26
C ARG A 288 -6.03 -18.56 19.80
N ALA A 289 -6.52 -18.97 20.98
CA ALA A 289 -6.02 -20.13 21.70
C ALA A 289 -6.20 -21.46 20.95
N SER A 290 -7.26 -21.60 20.13
CA SER A 290 -7.49 -22.83 19.34
C SER A 290 -6.39 -23.14 18.34
N ASP A 291 -5.63 -22.12 17.93
CA ASP A 291 -4.57 -22.25 16.93
C ASP A 291 -3.18 -21.99 17.52
N ASP A 292 -3.13 -21.49 18.78
CA ASP A 292 -1.91 -20.93 19.38
C ASP A 292 -1.28 -19.89 18.45
N TYR A 293 -2.09 -18.90 17.99
CA TYR A 293 -1.69 -18.00 16.93
C TYR A 293 -2.19 -16.57 17.14
N TYR A 294 -1.45 -15.58 16.61
CA TYR A 294 -1.82 -14.17 16.62
C TYR A 294 -2.35 -13.69 15.28
N PHE A 295 -3.39 -12.86 15.32
CA PHE A 295 -4.05 -12.29 14.14
C PHE A 295 -4.05 -10.76 14.24
N CYS A 296 -3.94 -10.07 13.10
CA CYS A 296 -4.08 -8.62 13.06
C CYS A 296 -5.48 -8.22 13.55
N ASP A 297 -5.54 -7.33 14.55
CA ASP A 297 -6.77 -6.83 15.17
C ASP A 297 -6.97 -5.32 14.97
N LYS A 298 -6.37 -4.75 13.95
CA LYS A 298 -6.61 -3.36 13.54
C LYS A 298 -8.04 -3.14 13.06
N TYR A 299 -8.66 -4.17 12.47
CA TYR A 299 -10.01 -4.15 11.92
C TYR A 299 -10.90 -5.07 12.75
N GLN A 300 -11.79 -4.49 13.56
CA GLN A 300 -12.43 -5.21 14.67
C GLN A 300 -13.91 -5.55 14.45
N ASN A 301 -14.55 -4.96 13.41
CA ASN A 301 -16.01 -5.05 13.23
C ASN A 301 -16.41 -5.84 11.97
N PRO A 302 -16.17 -7.16 11.90
CA PRO A 302 -16.54 -7.97 10.73
C PRO A 302 -18.05 -8.10 10.52
N GLN A 303 -18.86 -7.78 11.52
CA GLN A 303 -20.31 -7.80 11.46
C GLN A 303 -20.86 -6.61 10.66
N THR A 304 -20.41 -5.39 10.99
CA THR A 304 -20.87 -4.15 10.35
C THR A 304 -20.08 -3.78 9.11
N ARG A 305 -18.76 -4.10 9.08
CA ARG A 305 -17.85 -3.83 7.96
C ARG A 305 -17.71 -2.36 7.58
N GLU A 306 -17.96 -1.47 8.52
CA GLU A 306 -17.98 -0.02 8.32
C GLU A 306 -16.58 0.63 8.41
N GLU A 307 -15.58 -0.13 8.83
CA GLU A 307 -14.23 0.39 9.01
C GLU A 307 -13.60 0.80 7.69
N TYR A 308 -13.05 1.99 7.68
CA TYR A 308 -12.36 2.53 6.51
C TYR A 308 -11.08 1.73 6.19
N ALA A 309 -10.75 1.59 4.92
CA ALA A 309 -9.47 1.03 4.50
C ALA A 309 -8.43 2.17 4.44
N PRO A 310 -7.42 2.18 5.34
CA PRO A 310 -6.42 3.25 5.38
C PRO A 310 -5.46 3.15 4.18
N ILE A 311 -5.26 4.26 3.48
CA ILE A 311 -4.38 4.36 2.31
C ILE A 311 -3.16 5.22 2.61
N LEU A 312 -3.35 6.34 3.31
CA LEU A 312 -2.29 7.27 3.70
C LEU A 312 -2.48 7.69 5.16
N ARG A 313 -1.44 7.54 5.97
CA ARG A 313 -1.40 7.99 7.36
C ARG A 313 -0.16 8.84 7.63
N TYR A 314 -0.22 9.75 8.59
CA TYR A 314 0.89 10.63 8.91
C TYR A 314 2.11 9.88 9.44
N ALA A 315 1.92 8.74 10.12
CA ALA A 315 3.02 7.85 10.49
C ALA A 315 3.86 7.40 9.28
N GLU A 316 3.24 7.20 8.10
CA GLU A 316 3.98 6.86 6.89
C GLU A 316 4.83 8.03 6.39
N VAL A 317 4.30 9.26 6.41
CA VAL A 317 5.05 10.46 6.02
C VAL A 317 6.29 10.61 6.89
N LEU A 318 6.15 10.45 8.22
CA LEU A 318 7.26 10.52 9.17
C LEU A 318 8.32 9.43 8.93
N LEU A 319 7.90 8.19 8.67
CA LEU A 319 8.85 7.10 8.42
C LEU A 319 9.48 7.17 7.02
N ASN A 320 8.78 7.73 6.01
CA ASN A 320 9.37 8.06 4.71
C ASN A 320 10.45 9.14 4.87
N GLU A 321 10.17 10.20 5.64
CA GLU A 321 11.12 11.26 5.95
C GLU A 321 12.32 10.73 6.74
N ALA A 322 12.10 9.88 7.76
CA ALA A 322 13.16 9.26 8.54
C ALA A 322 14.15 8.46 7.67
N GLU A 323 13.62 7.62 6.76
CA GLU A 323 14.46 6.83 5.86
C GLU A 323 15.23 7.74 4.88
N ALA A 324 14.53 8.70 4.26
CA ALA A 324 15.15 9.63 3.32
C ALA A 324 16.25 10.47 3.97
N ALA A 325 16.00 11.01 5.16
CA ALA A 325 16.99 11.76 5.94
C ALA A 325 18.22 10.91 6.29
N ALA A 326 18.01 9.65 6.75
CA ALA A 326 19.10 8.73 7.06
C ALA A 326 19.97 8.45 5.83
N ARG A 327 19.34 8.22 4.66
CA ARG A 327 20.05 7.95 3.41
C ARG A 327 20.73 9.19 2.82
N ALA A 328 20.19 10.38 3.06
CA ALA A 328 20.79 11.65 2.71
C ALA A 328 21.91 12.10 3.68
N GLY A 329 22.13 11.39 4.78
CA GLY A 329 23.17 11.67 5.77
C GLY A 329 22.72 12.54 6.95
N ASP A 330 21.47 12.97 7.02
CA ASP A 330 20.91 13.70 8.16
C ASP A 330 20.40 12.72 9.25
N LYS A 331 21.35 12.22 10.02
CA LYS A 331 21.07 11.28 11.13
C LYS A 331 20.18 11.90 12.22
N THR A 332 20.27 13.22 12.43
CA THR A 332 19.50 13.90 13.48
C THR A 332 18.02 13.91 13.12
N LEU A 333 17.67 14.38 11.92
CA LEU A 333 16.31 14.37 11.42
C LEU A 333 15.76 12.95 11.35
N ALA A 334 16.55 11.99 10.84
CA ALA A 334 16.17 10.59 10.76
C ALA A 334 15.74 10.00 12.11
N LEU A 335 16.54 10.25 13.16
CA LEU A 335 16.23 9.79 14.52
C LEU A 335 15.02 10.50 15.12
N GLU A 336 14.88 11.80 14.88
CA GLU A 336 13.71 12.55 15.33
C GLU A 336 12.42 11.92 14.78
N LYS A 337 12.32 11.73 13.47
CA LYS A 337 11.12 11.20 12.84
C LYS A 337 10.85 9.74 13.18
N LEU A 338 11.89 8.90 13.23
CA LEU A 338 11.80 7.52 13.69
C LEU A 338 11.25 7.45 15.13
N ASN A 339 11.81 8.22 16.03
CA ASN A 339 11.42 8.22 17.44
C ASN A 339 9.99 8.78 17.64
N GLN A 340 9.55 9.75 16.86
CA GLN A 340 8.15 10.20 16.93
C GLN A 340 7.16 9.03 16.77
N VAL A 341 7.35 8.17 15.78
CA VAL A 341 6.46 7.03 15.54
C VAL A 341 6.68 5.93 16.58
N ARG A 342 7.93 5.64 16.92
CA ARG A 342 8.28 4.57 17.83
C ARG A 342 7.86 4.87 19.26
N ASP A 343 8.21 6.05 19.79
CA ASP A 343 8.09 6.37 21.21
C ASP A 343 6.65 6.47 21.69
N ARG A 344 5.70 6.88 20.82
CA ARG A 344 4.27 6.86 21.16
C ARG A 344 3.77 5.46 21.53
N SER A 345 4.42 4.45 20.97
CA SER A 345 4.02 3.04 21.10
C SER A 345 4.74 2.33 22.26
N LEU A 346 5.86 2.87 22.74
CA LEU A 346 6.61 2.29 23.85
C LEU A 346 5.91 2.54 25.19
N ALA A 347 6.00 1.59 26.09
CA ALA A 347 5.53 1.76 27.48
C ALA A 347 6.46 2.65 28.28
N ASP A 348 7.78 2.56 28.04
CA ASP A 348 8.81 3.37 28.68
C ASP A 348 9.73 4.05 27.64
N PRO A 349 9.28 5.15 27.00
CA PRO A 349 10.10 5.89 26.05
C PRO A 349 11.40 6.44 26.69
N ALA A 350 11.37 6.76 27.98
CA ALA A 350 12.53 7.36 28.67
C ALA A 350 13.79 6.48 28.60
N THR A 351 13.62 5.16 28.60
CA THR A 351 14.75 4.20 28.54
C THR A 351 14.87 3.49 27.19
N GLN A 352 13.84 3.51 26.34
CA GLN A 352 13.75 2.72 25.11
C GLN A 352 13.87 3.54 23.82
N THR A 353 13.80 4.87 23.89
CA THR A 353 14.02 5.79 22.77
C THR A 353 15.41 5.55 22.15
N TYR A 354 15.48 5.48 20.83
CA TYR A 354 16.75 5.34 20.12
C TYR A 354 17.60 6.60 20.22
N LYS A 355 18.92 6.38 20.43
CA LYS A 355 19.95 7.41 20.48
C LYS A 355 20.92 7.25 19.30
N ALA A 356 21.59 8.31 18.94
CA ALA A 356 22.61 8.28 17.88
C ALA A 356 23.70 7.23 18.11
N SER A 357 24.04 6.95 19.38
CA SER A 357 25.01 5.93 19.79
C SER A 357 24.56 4.48 19.53
N ASP A 358 23.26 4.23 19.37
CA ASP A 358 22.71 2.88 19.16
C ASP A 358 22.97 2.35 17.75
N PHE A 359 23.41 3.23 16.83
CA PHE A 359 23.64 2.92 15.44
C PHE A 359 25.08 3.16 15.02
N ALA A 360 25.79 2.09 14.71
CA ALA A 360 27.20 2.13 14.28
C ALA A 360 27.39 2.87 12.93
N ASN A 361 26.36 2.84 12.06
CA ASN A 361 26.39 3.41 10.71
C ASN A 361 24.98 3.66 10.17
N THR A 362 24.89 4.28 8.98
CA THR A 362 23.62 4.54 8.28
C THR A 362 22.83 3.26 8.01
N LYS A 363 23.49 2.16 7.66
CA LYS A 363 22.83 0.88 7.40
C LYS A 363 22.03 0.39 8.61
N ALA A 364 22.62 0.45 9.80
CA ALA A 364 21.95 0.03 11.04
C ALA A 364 20.74 0.92 11.38
N LEU A 365 20.84 2.24 11.12
CA LEU A 365 19.71 3.16 11.32
C LEU A 365 18.59 2.91 10.33
N VAL A 366 18.91 2.76 9.04
CA VAL A 366 17.91 2.45 8.01
C VAL A 366 17.24 1.09 8.28
N GLU A 367 18.00 0.09 8.73
CA GLU A 367 17.44 -1.21 9.15
C GLU A 367 16.40 -1.05 10.27
N ALA A 368 16.68 -0.24 11.28
CA ALA A 368 15.74 0.03 12.38
C ALA A 368 14.49 0.76 11.86
N ILE A 369 14.62 1.73 10.94
CA ILE A 369 13.49 2.42 10.31
C ILE A 369 12.64 1.44 9.51
N LEU A 370 13.24 0.56 8.72
CA LEU A 370 12.51 -0.45 7.95
C LEU A 370 11.78 -1.45 8.86
N TRP A 371 12.35 -1.83 10.01
CA TRP A 371 11.65 -2.64 10.99
C TRP A 371 10.50 -1.90 11.66
N GLU A 372 10.68 -0.60 11.96
CA GLU A 372 9.59 0.23 12.49
C GLU A 372 8.43 0.31 11.51
N ARG A 373 8.70 0.44 10.20
CA ARG A 373 7.68 0.39 9.13
C ARG A 373 6.92 -0.95 9.14
N ARG A 374 7.61 -2.08 9.23
CA ARG A 374 6.99 -3.42 9.28
C ARG A 374 6.04 -3.56 10.46
N ILE A 375 6.46 -3.11 11.65
CA ILE A 375 5.65 -3.15 12.87
C ILE A 375 4.45 -2.21 12.77
N GLU A 376 4.67 -0.98 12.31
CA GLU A 376 3.65 0.05 12.21
C GLU A 376 2.57 -0.30 11.17
N PHE A 377 2.97 -0.83 10.01
CA PHE A 377 2.07 -1.02 8.88
C PHE A 377 1.60 -2.45 8.66
N GLN A 378 1.77 -3.34 9.62
CA GLN A 378 1.21 -4.69 9.56
C GLN A 378 -0.29 -4.64 9.23
N GLY A 379 -0.70 -5.37 8.20
CA GLY A 379 -2.10 -5.43 7.79
C GLY A 379 -2.58 -4.23 6.96
N GLU A 380 -1.68 -3.40 6.45
CA GLU A 380 -2.00 -2.23 5.62
C GLU A 380 -1.44 -2.31 4.18
N GLY A 381 -0.87 -3.47 3.81
CA GLY A 381 -0.38 -3.72 2.45
C GLY A 381 1.00 -3.13 2.13
N ARG A 382 1.69 -2.51 3.09
CA ARG A 382 2.94 -1.76 2.86
C ARG A 382 4.17 -2.64 2.72
N ARG A 383 4.12 -3.89 3.18
CA ARG A 383 5.30 -4.75 3.14
C ARG A 383 5.79 -5.01 1.72
N TRP A 384 4.89 -5.26 0.77
CA TRP A 384 5.29 -5.45 -0.62
C TRP A 384 5.90 -4.19 -1.25
N GLU A 385 5.38 -3.03 -0.95
CA GLU A 385 5.95 -1.76 -1.43
C GLU A 385 7.43 -1.64 -1.04
N ASP A 386 7.77 -1.93 0.23
CA ASP A 386 9.15 -1.91 0.71
C ASP A 386 10.01 -3.02 0.08
N ILE A 387 9.50 -4.24 -0.04
CA ILE A 387 10.22 -5.34 -0.72
C ILE A 387 10.52 -4.97 -2.17
N HIS A 388 9.53 -4.45 -2.89
CA HIS A 388 9.66 -4.09 -4.29
C HIS A 388 10.69 -2.98 -4.50
N ARG A 389 10.55 -1.82 -3.85
CA ARG A 389 11.46 -0.70 -4.03
C ARG A 389 12.90 -0.97 -3.56
N LEU A 390 13.09 -1.90 -2.64
CA LEU A 390 14.39 -2.30 -2.10
C LEU A 390 14.98 -3.52 -2.81
N ALA A 391 14.38 -4.04 -3.88
CA ALA A 391 14.85 -5.26 -4.54
C ALA A 391 16.33 -5.22 -4.93
N ALA A 392 16.78 -4.11 -5.50
CA ALA A 392 18.17 -3.85 -5.89
C ALA A 392 18.75 -2.64 -5.09
N ASP A 393 18.40 -2.53 -3.81
CA ASP A 393 18.91 -1.46 -2.94
C ASP A 393 20.40 -1.68 -2.63
N ASP A 394 21.19 -0.61 -2.69
CA ASP A 394 22.64 -0.65 -2.46
C ASP A 394 23.02 -0.83 -0.99
N LEU A 395 22.13 -0.48 -0.06
CA LEU A 395 22.39 -0.52 1.38
C LEU A 395 21.77 -1.76 2.05
N LEU A 396 20.49 -2.03 1.75
CA LEU A 396 19.70 -3.11 2.35
C LEU A 396 18.79 -3.77 1.29
N PRO A 397 19.37 -4.50 0.32
CA PRO A 397 18.58 -5.13 -0.71
C PRO A 397 17.61 -6.17 -0.12
N SER A 398 16.34 -6.11 -0.51
CA SER A 398 15.40 -7.21 -0.25
C SER A 398 15.73 -8.42 -1.12
N GLY A 399 16.32 -8.19 -2.27
CA GLY A 399 16.75 -9.20 -3.23
C GLY A 399 15.61 -9.87 -4.00
N GLY A 400 14.36 -9.74 -3.56
CA GLY A 400 13.22 -10.38 -4.17
C GLY A 400 12.07 -10.72 -3.21
N ILE A 401 11.22 -11.68 -3.58
CA ILE A 401 10.13 -12.16 -2.73
C ILE A 401 10.73 -13.05 -1.63
N PRO A 402 10.52 -12.73 -0.34
CA PRO A 402 11.11 -13.49 0.76
C PRO A 402 10.52 -14.91 0.87
N ALA A 403 11.29 -15.82 1.44
CA ALA A 403 10.78 -17.11 1.87
C ALA A 403 9.71 -16.92 2.95
N LYS A 404 8.70 -17.79 2.99
CA LYS A 404 7.54 -17.64 3.85
C LYS A 404 7.30 -18.85 4.74
N ILE A 405 6.85 -18.54 5.95
CA ILE A 405 6.45 -19.56 6.93
C ILE A 405 5.09 -20.15 6.54
N GLU A 406 4.99 -21.47 6.65
CA GLU A 406 3.71 -22.17 6.49
C GLU A 406 2.89 -22.10 7.78
N TYR A 407 1.63 -21.67 7.69
CA TYR A 407 0.72 -21.59 8.83
C TYR A 407 0.63 -22.94 9.59
N ASN A 408 0.49 -24.05 8.87
CA ASN A 408 0.35 -25.38 9.46
C ASN A 408 1.63 -25.89 10.14
N ASN A 409 2.80 -25.38 9.75
CA ASN A 409 4.08 -25.76 10.40
C ASN A 409 4.28 -25.05 11.74
N VAL A 410 3.49 -23.99 12.01
CA VAL A 410 3.64 -23.13 13.19
C VAL A 410 2.46 -23.28 14.16
N LYS A 411 1.27 -23.59 13.65
CA LYS A 411 0.06 -23.75 14.44
C LYS A 411 0.27 -24.74 15.58
N ASN A 412 -0.03 -24.33 16.82
CA ASN A 412 0.13 -25.10 18.04
C ASN A 412 1.59 -25.52 18.39
N GLN A 413 2.58 -24.72 17.94
CA GLN A 413 4.00 -25.01 18.17
C GLN A 413 4.68 -24.08 19.18
N GLY A 414 3.94 -23.18 19.87
CA GLY A 414 4.52 -22.19 20.78
C GLY A 414 5.50 -21.25 20.08
N ALA A 415 5.20 -20.89 18.83
CA ALA A 415 6.16 -20.19 17.95
C ALA A 415 6.28 -18.71 18.23
N PHE A 416 5.37 -18.10 19.00
CA PHE A 416 5.29 -16.67 19.23
C PHE A 416 5.98 -16.27 20.54
N VAL A 417 7.26 -15.95 20.43
CA VAL A 417 8.12 -15.56 21.58
C VAL A 417 8.80 -14.24 21.25
N VAL A 418 8.57 -13.22 22.07
CA VAL A 418 9.20 -11.89 21.89
C VAL A 418 10.71 -12.02 21.90
N GLY A 419 11.38 -11.60 20.83
CA GLY A 419 12.82 -11.78 20.65
C GLY A 419 13.24 -13.23 20.38
N GLY A 420 12.29 -14.13 20.16
CA GLY A 420 12.54 -15.53 19.94
C GLY A 420 13.06 -15.84 18.53
N GLU A 421 13.63 -17.02 18.38
CA GLU A 421 14.20 -17.48 17.14
C GLU A 421 13.09 -17.95 16.16
N VAL A 422 13.29 -17.70 14.87
CA VAL A 422 12.47 -18.23 13.77
C VAL A 422 13.15 -19.49 13.24
N LYS A 423 12.48 -20.64 13.37
CA LYS A 423 13.07 -21.93 13.04
C LYS A 423 12.95 -22.25 11.54
N ALA A 424 13.99 -22.89 10.99
CA ALA A 424 14.06 -23.25 9.57
C ALA A 424 12.92 -24.19 9.13
N GLU A 425 12.52 -25.13 9.99
CA GLU A 425 11.42 -26.08 9.71
C GLU A 425 10.04 -25.44 9.57
N TRP A 426 9.88 -24.18 9.97
CA TRP A 426 8.62 -23.47 9.80
C TRP A 426 8.38 -22.97 8.39
N PHE A 427 9.45 -22.83 7.58
CA PHE A 427 9.33 -22.40 6.20
C PHE A 427 8.78 -23.52 5.32
N GLY A 428 7.90 -23.16 4.38
CA GLY A 428 7.34 -24.09 3.43
C GLY A 428 8.30 -24.44 2.30
N ASN A 429 8.39 -25.70 1.94
CA ASN A 429 9.23 -26.13 0.82
C ASN A 429 8.87 -25.47 -0.52
N SER A 430 7.61 -25.14 -0.73
CA SER A 430 7.10 -24.47 -1.94
C SER A 430 7.18 -22.92 -1.87
N LYS A 431 7.56 -22.35 -0.72
CA LYS A 431 7.54 -20.91 -0.45
C LYS A 431 8.95 -20.37 -0.17
N GLN A 432 9.89 -20.80 -0.99
CA GLN A 432 11.28 -20.40 -0.89
C GLN A 432 11.49 -18.97 -1.45
N PHE A 433 12.63 -18.37 -1.13
CA PHE A 433 13.03 -17.09 -1.67
C PHE A 433 13.03 -17.08 -3.21
N ILE A 434 12.49 -16.02 -3.80
CA ILE A 434 12.43 -15.82 -5.26
C ILE A 434 13.18 -14.54 -5.58
N PRO A 435 14.31 -14.57 -6.32
CA PRO A 435 15.07 -13.38 -6.64
C PRO A 435 14.25 -12.41 -7.53
N TYR A 436 14.53 -11.12 -7.45
CA TYR A 436 13.81 -10.12 -8.25
C TYR A 436 14.07 -10.25 -9.78
N THR A 437 15.07 -11.03 -10.17
CA THR A 437 15.34 -11.37 -11.57
C THR A 437 14.49 -12.53 -12.09
N ASP A 438 13.76 -13.24 -11.21
CA ASP A 438 12.80 -14.28 -11.61
C ASP A 438 11.51 -13.61 -12.12
N LYS A 439 10.92 -14.15 -13.18
CA LYS A 439 9.67 -13.64 -13.76
C LYS A 439 8.54 -13.47 -12.75
N ARG A 440 8.52 -14.26 -11.68
CA ARG A 440 7.51 -14.21 -10.61
C ARG A 440 7.64 -12.98 -9.73
N PHE A 441 8.71 -12.19 -9.83
CA PHE A 441 8.85 -10.99 -9.02
C PHE A 441 7.81 -9.93 -9.39
N ILE A 442 7.45 -9.80 -10.66
CA ILE A 442 6.37 -8.91 -11.11
C ILE A 442 5.28 -9.73 -11.83
N TRP A 443 4.05 -9.25 -11.71
CA TRP A 443 2.93 -9.96 -12.29
C TRP A 443 2.88 -9.82 -13.82
N PRO A 444 2.38 -10.85 -14.53
CA PRO A 444 2.16 -10.76 -15.97
C PRO A 444 0.99 -9.82 -16.28
N ILE A 445 1.03 -9.21 -17.47
CA ILE A 445 -0.14 -8.56 -18.05
C ILE A 445 -1.18 -9.66 -18.33
N PRO A 446 -2.48 -9.44 -18.02
CA PRO A 446 -3.52 -10.43 -18.20
C PRO A 446 -3.66 -10.92 -19.65
N LEU A 447 -4.02 -12.19 -19.81
CA LEU A 447 -4.16 -12.81 -21.14
C LEU A 447 -5.15 -12.06 -22.03
N ASN A 448 -6.29 -11.65 -21.48
CA ASN A 448 -7.32 -10.94 -22.26
C ASN A 448 -6.81 -9.62 -22.86
N ASP A 449 -5.96 -8.90 -22.14
CA ASP A 449 -5.42 -7.62 -22.60
C ASP A 449 -4.40 -7.81 -23.71
N ILE A 450 -3.50 -8.79 -23.58
CA ILE A 450 -2.51 -9.08 -24.63
C ILE A 450 -3.16 -9.65 -25.90
N LEU A 451 -4.27 -10.37 -25.79
CA LEU A 451 -5.02 -10.86 -26.97
C LEU A 451 -5.72 -9.72 -27.73
N ARG A 452 -6.12 -8.65 -27.01
CA ARG A 452 -6.83 -7.50 -27.58
C ARG A 452 -5.89 -6.39 -28.06
N ASN A 453 -4.66 -6.33 -27.53
CA ASN A 453 -3.68 -5.30 -27.85
C ASN A 453 -2.33 -5.95 -28.23
N PRO A 454 -2.02 -6.08 -29.52
CA PRO A 454 -0.75 -6.67 -29.99
C PRO A 454 0.50 -5.94 -29.49
N THR A 455 0.39 -4.62 -29.24
CA THR A 455 1.50 -3.83 -28.71
C THR A 455 1.80 -4.25 -27.26
N LEU A 456 0.78 -4.45 -26.44
CA LEU A 456 0.96 -4.98 -25.07
C LEU A 456 1.49 -6.43 -25.10
N ALA A 457 1.05 -7.24 -26.05
CA ALA A 457 1.56 -8.62 -26.21
C ALA A 457 3.08 -8.64 -26.44
N ALA A 458 3.59 -7.73 -27.27
CA ALA A 458 5.01 -7.58 -27.53
C ALA A 458 5.81 -7.02 -26.33
N GLN A 459 5.13 -6.42 -25.37
CA GLN A 459 5.69 -5.78 -24.19
C GLN A 459 5.36 -6.51 -22.88
N GLN A 460 5.02 -7.80 -22.97
CA GLN A 460 4.81 -8.64 -21.76
C GLN A 460 6.08 -8.68 -20.91
N ASN A 461 5.90 -8.81 -19.60
CA ASN A 461 7.03 -8.96 -18.69
C ASN A 461 7.84 -10.22 -19.03
N ALA A 462 9.15 -10.11 -18.98
CA ALA A 462 10.07 -11.14 -19.42
C ALA A 462 9.78 -12.50 -18.75
N GLY A 463 9.74 -13.56 -19.54
CA GLY A 463 9.51 -14.94 -19.07
C GLY A 463 8.04 -15.35 -18.93
N TRP A 464 7.09 -14.44 -19.14
CA TRP A 464 5.65 -14.73 -19.13
C TRP A 464 5.06 -15.00 -20.52
#